data_7f9c7da500629f11c7983eaca2b8a385
#
_entry.id   7f9c7da500629f11c7983eaca2b8a385
#
_cell.length_a   1.000
_cell.length_b   1.000
_cell.length_c   1.000
_cell.angle_alpha   90.00
_cell.angle_beta   90.00
_cell.angle_gamma   90.00
#
_symmetry.space_group_name_H-M   'P 1'
#
loop_
_entity.id
_entity.type
_entity.pdbx_description
1 polymer ?
#
loop_
_entity_poly.entity_id
_entity_poly.type
_entity_poly.pdbx_seq_one_letter_code
_entity_poly.pdbx_strand_id
1 'polypeptide(L)'
;ARKARENARRKSPLDSAQLPGKLADCQSKDSSETEIFIVEGDSAGGSAKGGRDRRIQAILPLWGKMLNVEKARIDRVYGNDKLMPVITALGTGIGDEFDIAKLRYDKVIIMADADVDGSHIRTLLLTFFFRYMRPLIEEGHVYIAQPPLFRISKGKEHKYAYSDLERDQILAQIEGKTEVQRYKGLGEMDSEQLWETTMNPETRLMLRVDLSDAERADETFTILMGDKVEPRRDFIEKNAKYVQNLDV
;
A
#
# COMPACT_ATOMS: atom_id res chain seq x y z
N ALA A 1 -15.64 27.53 -8.40
CA ALA A 1 -15.57 26.68 -7.20
C ALA A 1 -16.94 26.13 -6.79
N ARG A 2 -17.98 26.97 -6.63
CA ARG A 2 -19.34 26.56 -6.18
C ARG A 2 -20.03 25.62 -7.17
N LYS A 3 -19.99 25.90 -8.49
CA LYS A 3 -20.53 25.01 -9.54
C LYS A 3 -19.84 23.68 -9.68
N ALA A 4 -18.51 23.62 -9.43
CA ALA A 4 -17.75 22.37 -9.42
C ALA A 4 -18.10 21.51 -8.18
N ARG A 5 -18.30 22.15 -7.00
CA ARG A 5 -18.82 21.48 -5.79
C ARG A 5 -20.25 20.94 -5.99
N GLU A 6 -21.09 21.68 -6.66
CA GLU A 6 -22.49 21.32 -6.92
C GLU A 6 -22.60 20.17 -7.96
N ASN A 7 -21.71 20.15 -8.97
CA ASN A 7 -21.60 19.05 -9.92
C ASN A 7 -20.94 17.80 -9.32
N ALA A 8 -20.00 17.95 -8.38
CA ALA A 8 -19.45 16.84 -7.60
C ALA A 8 -20.50 16.26 -6.64
N ARG A 9 -21.32 17.09 -5.99
CA ARG A 9 -22.46 16.65 -5.18
C ARG A 9 -23.52 15.88 -5.97
N ARG A 10 -23.74 16.22 -7.26
CA ARG A 10 -24.72 15.54 -8.13
C ARG A 10 -24.19 14.25 -8.75
N LYS A 11 -22.88 13.99 -8.64
CA LYS A 11 -22.20 12.78 -9.11
C LYS A 11 -21.22 12.29 -8.05
N SER A 12 -21.72 12.07 -6.83
CA SER A 12 -20.94 11.30 -5.87
C SER A 12 -20.68 9.91 -6.48
N PRO A 13 -19.42 9.46 -6.59
CA PRO A 13 -19.13 8.11 -7.06
C PRO A 13 -19.78 7.03 -6.18
N LEU A 14 -20.21 7.43 -4.97
CA LEU A 14 -20.91 6.60 -4.00
C LEU A 14 -22.40 6.43 -4.34
N ASP A 15 -23.01 7.33 -5.15
CA ASP A 15 -24.39 7.19 -5.59
C ASP A 15 -24.55 6.15 -6.72
N SER A 16 -23.48 5.81 -7.45
CA SER A 16 -23.44 4.66 -8.33
C SER A 16 -22.87 3.47 -7.54
N ALA A 17 -23.70 2.60 -7.09
CA ALA A 17 -23.35 1.37 -6.35
C ALA A 17 -22.43 0.38 -7.10
N GLN A 18 -21.65 0.84 -8.08
CA GLN A 18 -20.78 0.03 -8.91
C GLN A 18 -19.36 0.08 -8.40
N LEU A 19 -18.92 -1.04 -7.78
CA LEU A 19 -17.53 -1.24 -7.36
C LEU A 19 -16.57 -1.22 -8.56
N PRO A 20 -15.27 -0.85 -8.34
CA PRO A 20 -14.29 -0.84 -9.43
C PRO A 20 -14.18 -2.20 -10.11
N GLY A 21 -14.15 -2.23 -11.45
CA GLY A 21 -14.10 -3.47 -12.22
C GLY A 21 -12.87 -4.36 -11.95
N LYS A 22 -11.78 -3.77 -11.47
CA LYS A 22 -10.55 -4.52 -11.08
C LYS A 22 -10.57 -5.01 -9.62
N LEU A 23 -11.51 -4.56 -8.79
CA LEU A 23 -11.64 -5.01 -7.41
C LEU A 23 -12.11 -6.47 -7.37
N ALA A 24 -11.30 -7.33 -6.76
CA ALA A 24 -11.74 -8.65 -6.34
C ALA A 24 -12.20 -8.54 -4.88
N ASP A 25 -13.48 -8.25 -4.67
CA ASP A 25 -14.05 -8.04 -3.33
C ASP A 25 -14.09 -9.34 -2.51
N CYS A 26 -14.24 -9.21 -1.19
CA CYS A 26 -14.43 -10.32 -0.28
C CYS A 26 -15.92 -10.67 -0.12
N GLN A 27 -16.20 -11.83 0.46
CA GLN A 27 -17.56 -12.33 0.63
C GLN A 27 -18.26 -11.77 1.86
N SER A 28 -17.52 -11.60 2.97
CA SER A 28 -18.05 -11.06 4.20
C SER A 28 -18.51 -9.62 4.03
N LYS A 29 -19.59 -9.25 4.68
CA LYS A 29 -20.12 -7.88 4.77
C LYS A 29 -19.85 -7.25 6.12
N ASP A 30 -19.23 -7.99 7.02
CA ASP A 30 -18.78 -7.47 8.31
C ASP A 30 -17.43 -6.76 8.12
N SER A 31 -17.48 -5.43 8.11
CA SER A 31 -16.27 -4.62 7.92
C SER A 31 -15.22 -4.85 9.00
N SER A 32 -15.62 -5.28 10.20
CA SER A 32 -14.69 -5.48 11.33
C SER A 32 -13.73 -6.66 11.15
N GLU A 33 -14.06 -7.63 10.28
CA GLU A 33 -13.20 -8.78 9.98
C GLU A 33 -12.52 -8.71 8.60
N THR A 34 -12.92 -7.75 7.75
CA THR A 34 -12.45 -7.69 6.36
C THR A 34 -11.25 -6.78 6.18
N GLU A 35 -10.46 -7.07 5.17
CA GLU A 35 -9.28 -6.29 4.82
C GLU A 35 -9.12 -6.18 3.30
N ILE A 36 -8.56 -5.06 2.85
CA ILE A 36 -8.26 -4.81 1.44
C ILE A 36 -6.76 -4.67 1.23
N PHE A 37 -6.22 -5.41 0.27
CA PHE A 37 -4.86 -5.22 -0.22
C PHE A 37 -4.89 -4.35 -1.47
N ILE A 38 -4.23 -3.20 -1.38
CA ILE A 38 -3.95 -2.33 -2.52
C ILE A 38 -2.60 -2.77 -3.07
N VAL A 39 -2.61 -3.42 -4.23
CA VAL A 39 -1.46 -4.17 -4.76
C VAL A 39 -0.87 -3.46 -5.97
N GLU A 40 0.44 -3.33 -6.02
CA GLU A 40 1.14 -2.81 -7.18
C GLU A 40 1.15 -3.80 -8.34
N GLY A 41 0.54 -3.40 -9.44
CA GLY A 41 0.55 -4.12 -10.71
C GLY A 41 -0.42 -5.28 -10.82
N ASP A 42 -0.71 -5.65 -12.06
CA ASP A 42 -1.66 -6.72 -12.37
C ASP A 42 -1.07 -8.12 -12.11
N SER A 43 0.25 -8.30 -12.24
CA SER A 43 0.92 -9.59 -11.99
C SER A 43 0.83 -9.99 -10.52
N ALA A 44 1.29 -9.13 -9.61
CA ALA A 44 1.17 -9.36 -8.17
C ALA A 44 -0.30 -9.42 -7.73
N GLY A 45 -1.16 -8.59 -8.33
CA GLY A 45 -2.61 -8.64 -8.15
C GLY A 45 -3.21 -9.99 -8.50
N GLY A 46 -2.71 -10.65 -9.55
CA GLY A 46 -3.12 -12.01 -9.96
C GLY A 46 -2.75 -13.06 -8.93
N SER A 47 -1.48 -13.07 -8.47
CA SER A 47 -1.01 -13.98 -7.42
C SER A 47 -1.77 -13.76 -6.11
N ALA A 48 -2.00 -12.49 -5.72
CA ALA A 48 -2.77 -12.15 -4.52
C ALA A 48 -4.22 -12.64 -4.60
N LYS A 49 -4.88 -12.47 -5.76
CA LYS A 49 -6.24 -13.00 -5.97
C LYS A 49 -6.32 -14.52 -5.88
N GLY A 50 -5.26 -15.22 -6.32
CA GLY A 50 -5.15 -16.68 -6.23
C GLY A 50 -4.96 -17.18 -4.80
N GLY A 51 -4.11 -16.49 -4.01
CA GLY A 51 -3.69 -16.93 -2.67
C GLY A 51 -4.57 -16.46 -1.52
N ARG A 52 -5.40 -15.42 -1.70
CA ARG A 52 -6.18 -14.77 -0.63
C ARG A 52 -7.22 -15.67 0.05
N ASP A 53 -7.57 -15.39 1.27
CA ASP A 53 -8.84 -15.83 1.86
C ASP A 53 -9.98 -14.99 1.28
N ARG A 54 -10.74 -15.58 0.36
CA ARG A 54 -11.86 -14.90 -0.33
C ARG A 54 -12.98 -14.49 0.61
N ARG A 55 -13.05 -15.05 1.80
CA ARG A 55 -14.08 -14.72 2.77
C ARG A 55 -13.88 -13.31 3.31
N ILE A 56 -12.64 -12.95 3.66
CA ILE A 56 -12.32 -11.70 4.37
C ILE A 56 -11.38 -10.76 3.62
N GLN A 57 -10.66 -11.23 2.57
CA GLN A 57 -9.65 -10.44 1.89
C GLN A 57 -10.11 -9.98 0.51
N ALA A 58 -10.06 -8.67 0.27
CA ALA A 58 -10.27 -8.04 -1.03
C ALA A 58 -8.93 -7.65 -1.65
N ILE A 59 -8.83 -7.68 -2.99
CA ILE A 59 -7.64 -7.27 -3.74
C ILE A 59 -8.01 -6.18 -4.73
N LEU A 60 -7.32 -5.06 -4.67
CA LEU A 60 -7.40 -3.95 -5.62
C LEU A 60 -6.03 -3.74 -6.28
N PRO A 61 -5.80 -4.24 -7.49
CA PRO A 61 -4.58 -3.94 -8.22
C PRO A 61 -4.57 -2.48 -8.69
N LEU A 62 -3.44 -1.82 -8.51
CA LEU A 62 -3.16 -0.50 -9.07
C LEU A 62 -2.22 -0.64 -10.27
N TRP A 63 -2.37 0.22 -11.26
CA TRP A 63 -1.52 0.25 -12.44
C TRP A 63 -0.80 1.59 -12.58
N GLY A 64 0.50 1.53 -12.55
CA GLY A 64 1.38 2.68 -12.70
C GLY A 64 1.30 3.68 -11.55
N LYS A 65 2.06 4.75 -11.65
CA LYS A 65 2.16 5.78 -10.61
C LYS A 65 0.86 6.59 -10.51
N MET A 66 0.44 6.84 -9.28
CA MET A 66 -0.75 7.62 -8.98
C MET A 66 -0.45 9.12 -9.02
N LEU A 67 -1.53 9.92 -9.02
CA LEU A 67 -1.42 11.36 -8.88
C LEU A 67 -0.78 11.73 -7.53
N ASN A 68 0.24 12.59 -7.57
CA ASN A 68 0.73 13.25 -6.37
C ASN A 68 -0.26 14.35 -5.95
N VAL A 69 -1.08 14.05 -4.95
CA VAL A 69 -2.15 14.94 -4.50
C VAL A 69 -1.65 16.18 -3.76
N GLU A 70 -0.40 16.18 -3.29
CA GLU A 70 0.21 17.37 -2.68
C GLU A 70 0.33 18.53 -3.69
N LYS A 71 0.53 18.18 -4.97
CA LYS A 71 0.65 19.12 -6.10
C LYS A 71 -0.64 19.33 -6.86
N ALA A 72 -1.69 18.61 -6.52
CA ALA A 72 -2.92 18.59 -7.30
C ALA A 72 -4.07 19.29 -6.58
N ARG A 73 -4.92 19.94 -7.38
CA ARG A 73 -6.19 20.48 -6.88
C ARG A 73 -7.19 19.34 -6.69
N ILE A 74 -8.14 19.53 -5.78
CA ILE A 74 -9.14 18.53 -5.41
C ILE A 74 -9.99 18.05 -6.61
N ASP A 75 -10.27 18.94 -7.55
CA ASP A 75 -11.00 18.58 -8.77
C ASP A 75 -10.25 17.53 -9.63
N ARG A 76 -8.91 17.56 -9.62
CA ARG A 76 -8.09 16.55 -10.27
C ARG A 76 -8.07 15.22 -9.51
N VAL A 77 -8.21 15.26 -8.19
CA VAL A 77 -8.28 14.04 -7.38
C VAL A 77 -9.55 13.26 -7.72
N TYR A 78 -10.70 13.93 -7.76
CA TYR A 78 -11.99 13.34 -8.16
C TYR A 78 -12.04 12.89 -9.62
N GLY A 79 -11.26 13.49 -10.49
CA GLY A 79 -11.17 13.10 -11.92
C GLY A 79 -10.09 12.05 -12.21
N ASN A 80 -9.33 11.58 -11.19
CA ASN A 80 -8.22 10.68 -11.41
C ASN A 80 -8.66 9.22 -11.48
N ASP A 81 -8.41 8.57 -12.61
CA ASP A 81 -8.80 7.19 -12.92
C ASP A 81 -8.12 6.13 -12.03
N LYS A 82 -7.01 6.48 -11.35
CA LYS A 82 -6.27 5.59 -10.46
C LYS A 82 -6.67 5.76 -8.98
N LEU A 83 -7.05 6.98 -8.58
CA LEU A 83 -7.52 7.25 -7.22
C LEU A 83 -9.00 6.88 -7.04
N MET A 84 -9.82 7.06 -8.07
CA MET A 84 -11.25 6.74 -8.01
C MET A 84 -11.55 5.29 -7.61
N PRO A 85 -10.84 4.26 -8.13
CA PRO A 85 -11.03 2.89 -7.67
C PRO A 85 -10.76 2.72 -6.17
N VAL A 86 -9.74 3.40 -5.61
CA VAL A 86 -9.44 3.35 -4.17
C VAL A 86 -10.56 4.00 -3.37
N ILE A 87 -10.99 5.21 -3.75
CA ILE A 87 -12.09 5.95 -3.10
C ILE A 87 -13.36 5.12 -3.08
N THR A 88 -13.73 4.56 -4.23
CA THR A 88 -14.95 3.75 -4.37
C THR A 88 -14.87 2.43 -3.60
N ALA A 89 -13.71 1.76 -3.62
CA ALA A 89 -13.52 0.51 -2.88
C ALA A 89 -13.64 0.71 -1.37
N LEU A 90 -13.06 1.78 -0.83
CA LEU A 90 -13.12 2.09 0.61
C LEU A 90 -14.50 2.56 1.05
N GLY A 91 -15.22 3.30 0.21
CA GLY A 91 -16.60 3.73 0.47
C GLY A 91 -16.76 4.94 1.39
N THR A 92 -15.67 5.49 1.92
CA THR A 92 -15.68 6.57 2.93
C THR A 92 -15.91 7.97 2.38
N GLY A 93 -15.78 8.18 1.05
CA GLY A 93 -15.58 9.52 0.50
C GLY A 93 -14.19 10.07 0.80
N ILE A 94 -13.98 11.36 0.49
CA ILE A 94 -12.70 12.05 0.72
C ILE A 94 -12.91 13.51 1.17
N GLY A 95 -11.91 14.09 1.85
CA GLY A 95 -11.91 15.48 2.28
C GLY A 95 -13.08 15.79 3.20
N ASP A 96 -13.85 16.86 2.88
CA ASP A 96 -15.00 17.29 3.69
C ASP A 96 -16.17 16.28 3.70
N GLU A 97 -16.20 15.34 2.74
CA GLU A 97 -17.23 14.29 2.62
C GLU A 97 -16.79 12.96 3.24
N PHE A 98 -15.59 12.91 3.82
CA PHE A 98 -15.06 11.69 4.43
C PHE A 98 -15.88 11.29 5.66
N ASP A 99 -16.29 10.02 5.68
CA ASP A 99 -17.05 9.41 6.77
C ASP A 99 -16.47 8.02 7.08
N ILE A 100 -15.76 7.91 8.19
CA ILE A 100 -15.11 6.66 8.63
C ILE A 100 -16.11 5.55 8.91
N ALA A 101 -17.34 5.88 9.33
CA ALA A 101 -18.38 4.89 9.60
C ALA A 101 -18.82 4.10 8.35
N LYS A 102 -18.48 4.61 7.15
CA LYS A 102 -18.75 3.95 5.86
C LYS A 102 -17.59 3.08 5.39
N LEU A 103 -16.51 2.98 6.15
CA LEU A 103 -15.35 2.17 5.78
C LEU A 103 -15.76 0.70 5.63
N ARG A 104 -15.45 0.13 4.46
CA ARG A 104 -15.85 -1.24 4.11
C ARG A 104 -14.89 -2.32 4.60
N TYR A 105 -13.69 -1.94 5.06
CA TYR A 105 -12.64 -2.86 5.47
C TYR A 105 -11.95 -2.35 6.75
N ASP A 106 -11.77 -3.23 7.74
CA ASP A 106 -11.03 -2.88 8.96
C ASP A 106 -9.58 -2.52 8.66
N LYS A 107 -8.94 -3.22 7.73
CA LYS A 107 -7.55 -2.95 7.36
C LYS A 107 -7.40 -2.59 5.89
N VAL A 108 -6.67 -1.52 5.65
CA VAL A 108 -6.24 -1.05 4.33
C VAL A 108 -4.74 -1.29 4.22
N ILE A 109 -4.35 -2.32 3.47
CA ILE A 109 -2.98 -2.82 3.43
C ILE A 109 -2.35 -2.45 2.09
N ILE A 110 -1.29 -1.64 2.13
CA ILE A 110 -0.49 -1.29 0.95
C ILE A 110 0.52 -2.42 0.73
N MET A 111 0.48 -3.04 -0.45
CA MET A 111 1.38 -4.10 -0.84
C MET A 111 2.06 -3.75 -2.17
N ALA A 112 3.29 -3.25 -2.09
CA ALA A 112 4.10 -2.79 -3.20
C ALA A 112 5.48 -3.47 -3.18
N ASP A 113 6.13 -3.48 -4.34
CA ASP A 113 7.46 -4.05 -4.51
C ASP A 113 8.50 -3.41 -3.58
N ALA A 114 9.55 -4.14 -3.25
CA ALA A 114 10.63 -3.67 -2.37
C ALA A 114 11.67 -2.82 -3.11
N ASP A 115 11.30 -2.19 -4.21
CA ASP A 115 12.16 -1.34 -5.02
C ASP A 115 11.82 0.16 -4.89
N VAL A 116 12.50 1.01 -5.66
CA VAL A 116 12.31 2.47 -5.64
C VAL A 116 10.91 2.87 -6.16
N ASP A 117 10.36 2.16 -7.13
CA ASP A 117 9.05 2.45 -7.69
C ASP A 117 7.94 2.07 -6.72
N GLY A 118 8.02 0.90 -6.08
CA GLY A 118 7.12 0.49 -5.02
C GLY A 118 7.17 1.42 -3.80
N SER A 119 8.36 1.89 -3.42
CA SER A 119 8.53 2.90 -2.38
C SER A 119 7.84 4.22 -2.74
N HIS A 120 7.92 4.62 -4.01
CA HIS A 120 7.24 5.83 -4.50
C HIS A 120 5.71 5.65 -4.50
N ILE A 121 5.19 4.50 -4.92
CA ILE A 121 3.75 4.20 -4.89
C ILE A 121 3.22 4.22 -3.46
N ARG A 122 3.93 3.61 -2.50
CA ARG A 122 3.60 3.70 -1.07
C ARG A 122 3.51 5.14 -0.60
N THR A 123 4.50 5.97 -0.94
CA THR A 123 4.54 7.38 -0.56
C THR A 123 3.38 8.17 -1.16
N LEU A 124 3.02 7.92 -2.41
CA LEU A 124 1.86 8.57 -3.07
C LEU A 124 0.55 8.19 -2.40
N LEU A 125 0.36 6.90 -2.05
CA LEU A 125 -0.82 6.43 -1.30
C LEU A 125 -0.90 7.05 0.09
N LEU A 126 0.21 7.07 0.83
CA LEU A 126 0.27 7.68 2.16
C LEU A 126 -0.02 9.19 2.10
N THR A 127 0.50 9.90 1.10
CA THR A 127 0.18 11.31 0.87
C THR A 127 -1.33 11.50 0.64
N PHE A 128 -1.93 10.64 -0.18
CA PHE A 128 -3.36 10.68 -0.46
C PHE A 128 -4.19 10.41 0.81
N PHE A 129 -3.88 9.38 1.57
CA PHE A 129 -4.58 9.07 2.82
C PHE A 129 -4.40 10.18 3.85
N PHE A 130 -3.20 10.71 4.01
CA PHE A 130 -2.93 11.79 4.94
C PHE A 130 -3.70 13.07 4.60
N ARG A 131 -3.79 13.45 3.31
CA ARG A 131 -4.43 14.70 2.88
C ARG A 131 -5.95 14.61 2.78
N TYR A 132 -6.50 13.46 2.44
CA TYR A 132 -7.91 13.32 2.08
C TYR A 132 -8.69 12.29 2.90
N MET A 133 -8.02 11.40 3.63
CA MET A 133 -8.61 10.33 4.41
C MET A 133 -7.87 10.14 5.75
N ARG A 134 -7.49 11.25 6.37
CA ARG A 134 -6.64 11.27 7.56
C ARG A 134 -7.15 10.38 8.71
N PRO A 135 -8.45 10.31 9.03
CA PRO A 135 -8.94 9.41 10.06
C PRO A 135 -8.60 7.93 9.85
N LEU A 136 -8.38 7.48 8.59
CA LEU A 136 -7.90 6.10 8.35
C LEU A 136 -6.57 5.82 9.04
N ILE A 137 -5.68 6.81 9.07
CA ILE A 137 -4.38 6.68 9.73
C ILE A 137 -4.54 6.84 11.24
N GLU A 138 -5.27 7.88 11.67
CA GLU A 138 -5.44 8.22 13.08
C GLU A 138 -6.14 7.09 13.87
N GLU A 139 -7.08 6.38 13.25
CA GLU A 139 -7.79 5.25 13.85
C GLU A 139 -7.09 3.90 13.63
N GLY A 140 -5.93 3.90 12.93
CA GLY A 140 -5.05 2.74 12.81
C GLY A 140 -5.47 1.70 11.78
N HIS A 141 -6.20 2.10 10.74
CA HIS A 141 -6.66 1.21 9.67
C HIS A 141 -5.62 0.98 8.55
N VAL A 142 -4.56 1.82 8.45
CA VAL A 142 -3.59 1.74 7.35
C VAL A 142 -2.37 0.93 7.75
N TYR A 143 -2.00 -0.02 6.89
CA TYR A 143 -0.86 -0.92 7.07
C TYR A 143 -0.01 -0.99 5.80
N ILE A 144 1.26 -1.35 5.98
CA ILE A 144 2.20 -1.67 4.91
C ILE A 144 2.61 -3.12 5.06
N ALA A 145 2.32 -3.94 4.04
CA ALA A 145 2.76 -5.32 3.98
C ALA A 145 4.29 -5.41 3.90
N GLN A 146 4.86 -6.41 4.55
CA GLN A 146 6.29 -6.68 4.57
C GLN A 146 6.55 -8.06 3.94
N PRO A 147 6.65 -8.16 2.61
CA PRO A 147 7.04 -9.41 1.95
C PRO A 147 8.51 -9.73 2.25
N PRO A 148 8.92 -11.00 2.20
CA PRO A 148 10.32 -11.38 2.35
C PRO A 148 11.16 -10.90 1.16
N LEU A 149 12.43 -10.65 1.42
CA LEU A 149 13.41 -10.28 0.39
C LEU A 149 14.10 -11.52 -0.20
N PHE A 150 14.17 -12.61 0.55
CA PHE A 150 14.87 -13.82 0.13
C PHE A 150 14.08 -15.08 0.44
N ARG A 151 14.24 -16.08 -0.44
CA ARG A 151 13.90 -17.48 -0.20
C ARG A 151 15.18 -18.30 -0.22
N ILE A 152 15.41 -19.09 0.84
CA ILE A 152 16.56 -19.96 1.02
C ILE A 152 16.05 -21.39 0.99
N SER A 153 16.47 -22.17 0.01
CA SER A 153 16.00 -23.55 -0.19
C SER A 153 17.11 -24.56 0.02
N LYS A 154 16.77 -25.67 0.68
CA LYS A 154 17.61 -26.86 0.79
C LYS A 154 16.79 -28.10 0.48
N GLY A 155 16.94 -28.64 -0.71
CA GLY A 155 16.08 -29.73 -1.20
C GLY A 155 14.62 -29.31 -1.28
N LYS A 156 13.75 -29.94 -0.49
CA LYS A 156 12.32 -29.61 -0.44
C LYS A 156 11.96 -28.57 0.63
N GLU A 157 12.86 -28.30 1.57
CA GLU A 157 12.64 -27.32 2.63
C GLU A 157 13.05 -25.94 2.18
N HIS A 158 12.32 -24.93 2.64
CA HIS A 158 12.67 -23.53 2.40
C HIS A 158 12.40 -22.68 3.63
N LYS A 159 13.13 -21.57 3.72
CA LYS A 159 12.95 -20.50 4.72
C LYS A 159 12.93 -19.18 4.01
N TYR A 160 12.26 -18.19 4.62
CA TYR A 160 12.23 -16.83 4.12
C TYR A 160 13.06 -15.92 5.01
N ALA A 161 13.68 -14.89 4.42
CA ALA A 161 14.40 -13.86 5.14
C ALA A 161 13.95 -12.47 4.70
N TYR A 162 13.80 -11.57 5.66
CA TYR A 162 13.26 -10.22 5.48
C TYR A 162 14.36 -9.14 5.49
N SER A 163 15.62 -9.55 5.68
CA SER A 163 16.81 -8.69 5.61
C SER A 163 18.04 -9.50 5.18
N ASP A 164 19.11 -8.80 4.74
CA ASP A 164 20.40 -9.43 4.47
C ASP A 164 20.98 -10.11 5.72
N LEU A 165 20.83 -9.45 6.88
CA LEU A 165 21.30 -10.01 8.14
C LEU A 165 20.60 -11.34 8.48
N GLU A 166 19.28 -11.39 8.33
CA GLU A 166 18.50 -12.60 8.58
C GLU A 166 18.86 -13.71 7.60
N ARG A 167 19.03 -13.37 6.31
CA ARG A 167 19.54 -14.32 5.30
C ARG A 167 20.86 -14.95 5.73
N ASP A 168 21.82 -14.13 6.15
CA ASP A 168 23.16 -14.59 6.53
C ASP A 168 23.11 -15.45 7.81
N GLN A 169 22.26 -15.11 8.76
CA GLN A 169 22.01 -15.91 9.96
C GLN A 169 21.40 -17.27 9.63
N ILE A 170 20.43 -17.33 8.72
CA ILE A 170 19.82 -18.58 8.27
C ILE A 170 20.85 -19.44 7.54
N LEU A 171 21.65 -18.86 6.65
CA LEU A 171 22.70 -19.57 5.92
C LEU A 171 23.77 -20.16 6.84
N ALA A 172 24.13 -19.45 7.89
CA ALA A 172 25.11 -19.94 8.89
C ALA A 172 24.62 -21.17 9.69
N GLN A 173 23.31 -21.40 9.75
CA GLN A 173 22.69 -22.53 10.47
C GLN A 173 22.44 -23.74 9.56
N ILE A 174 22.60 -23.62 8.25
CA ILE A 174 22.29 -24.66 7.28
C ILE A 174 23.59 -25.24 6.74
N GLU A 175 23.87 -26.50 7.08
CA GLU A 175 25.00 -27.22 6.49
C GLU A 175 24.66 -27.78 5.11
N GLY A 176 25.60 -27.68 4.16
CA GLY A 176 25.48 -28.22 2.82
C GLY A 176 25.03 -27.22 1.77
N LYS A 177 24.70 -27.70 0.57
CA LYS A 177 24.37 -26.84 -0.58
C LYS A 177 22.96 -26.27 -0.41
N THR A 178 22.89 -24.95 -0.43
CA THR A 178 21.64 -24.17 -0.40
C THR A 178 21.49 -23.34 -1.68
N GLU A 179 20.26 -23.06 -2.06
CA GLU A 179 19.91 -22.12 -3.13
C GLU A 179 19.26 -20.88 -2.50
N VAL A 180 19.74 -19.70 -2.88
CA VAL A 180 19.21 -18.40 -2.42
C VAL A 180 18.58 -17.69 -3.59
N GLN A 181 17.29 -17.44 -3.52
CA GLN A 181 16.56 -16.61 -4.45
C GLN A 181 16.31 -15.25 -3.79
N ARG A 182 16.70 -14.16 -4.44
CA ARG A 182 16.28 -12.80 -4.05
C ARG A 182 15.05 -12.41 -4.85
N TYR A 183 14.00 -12.00 -4.17
CA TYR A 183 12.81 -11.43 -4.80
C TYR A 183 13.06 -9.96 -5.17
N LYS A 184 12.84 -9.62 -6.43
CA LYS A 184 12.91 -8.24 -6.94
C LYS A 184 11.55 -7.55 -6.88
N GLY A 185 10.46 -8.34 -6.93
CA GLY A 185 9.12 -7.84 -6.85
C GLY A 185 8.11 -8.94 -6.49
N LEU A 186 6.94 -8.53 -6.08
CA LEU A 186 5.82 -9.41 -5.69
C LEU A 186 5.34 -10.31 -6.84
N GLY A 187 5.54 -9.88 -8.07
CA GLY A 187 5.19 -10.65 -9.26
C GLY A 187 6.04 -11.91 -9.47
N GLU A 188 7.15 -12.06 -8.74
CA GLU A 188 7.98 -13.27 -8.75
C GLU A 188 7.48 -14.34 -7.77
N MET A 189 6.53 -13.99 -6.90
CA MET A 189 5.89 -14.92 -5.97
C MET A 189 4.66 -15.55 -6.60
N ASP A 190 4.53 -16.86 -6.45
CA ASP A 190 3.26 -17.55 -6.73
C ASP A 190 2.24 -17.28 -5.61
N SER A 191 1.02 -17.75 -5.82
CA SER A 191 -0.09 -17.49 -4.90
C SER A 191 0.11 -18.11 -3.52
N GLU A 192 0.76 -19.27 -3.43
CA GLU A 192 1.03 -19.96 -2.16
C GLU A 192 2.12 -19.25 -1.37
N GLN A 193 3.22 -18.86 -2.04
CA GLN A 193 4.29 -18.08 -1.43
C GLN A 193 3.79 -16.74 -0.89
N LEU A 194 2.96 -16.04 -1.67
CA LEU A 194 2.41 -14.75 -1.26
C LEU A 194 1.43 -14.89 -0.08
N TRP A 195 0.65 -15.97 -0.06
CA TRP A 195 -0.21 -16.29 1.08
C TRP A 195 0.60 -16.53 2.34
N GLU A 196 1.50 -17.52 2.33
CA GLU A 196 2.22 -17.95 3.54
C GLU A 196 3.15 -16.88 4.14
N THR A 197 3.66 -15.96 3.32
CA THR A 197 4.63 -14.95 3.77
C THR A 197 4.03 -13.58 4.07
N THR A 198 2.95 -13.20 3.35
CA THR A 198 2.53 -11.80 3.29
C THR A 198 1.05 -11.59 3.57
N MET A 199 0.19 -12.57 3.25
CA MET A 199 -1.26 -12.39 3.34
C MET A 199 -1.93 -13.16 4.46
N ASN A 200 -1.35 -14.29 4.92
CA ASN A 200 -1.91 -15.08 6.00
C ASN A 200 -1.88 -14.29 7.33
N PRO A 201 -3.03 -14.01 7.95
CA PRO A 201 -3.09 -13.24 9.19
C PRO A 201 -2.26 -13.82 10.35
N GLU A 202 -2.00 -15.14 10.35
CA GLU A 202 -1.26 -15.82 11.42
C GLU A 202 0.27 -15.68 11.31
N THR A 203 0.80 -15.48 10.10
CA THR A 203 2.25 -15.56 9.85
C THR A 203 2.85 -14.30 9.25
N ARG A 204 2.05 -13.44 8.64
CA ARG A 204 2.50 -12.23 7.94
C ARG A 204 3.10 -11.18 8.87
N LEU A 205 4.02 -10.40 8.31
CA LEU A 205 4.52 -9.18 8.92
C LEU A 205 3.89 -7.96 8.26
N MET A 206 3.44 -7.01 9.07
CA MET A 206 2.89 -5.74 8.62
C MET A 206 3.38 -4.62 9.53
N LEU A 207 3.60 -3.44 8.95
CA LEU A 207 3.80 -2.20 9.68
C LEU A 207 2.49 -1.42 9.72
N ARG A 208 1.99 -1.12 10.93
CA ARG A 208 0.89 -0.17 11.08
C ARG A 208 1.43 1.23 10.84
N VAL A 209 0.74 2.00 10.02
CA VAL A 209 1.06 3.42 9.83
C VAL A 209 0.50 4.19 11.02
N ASP A 210 1.36 4.92 11.69
CA ASP A 210 1.02 5.72 12.85
C ASP A 210 1.26 7.21 12.59
N LEU A 211 0.45 8.06 13.20
CA LEU A 211 0.54 9.50 13.12
C LEU A 211 0.78 10.06 14.53
N SER A 212 1.99 9.84 15.06
CA SER A 212 2.37 10.30 16.39
C SER A 212 2.58 11.83 16.47
N ASP A 213 2.92 12.47 15.36
CA ASP A 213 3.18 13.90 15.25
C ASP A 213 2.62 14.44 13.93
N ALA A 214 1.43 15.02 14.01
CA ALA A 214 0.70 15.50 12.85
C ALA A 214 1.34 16.73 12.18
N GLU A 215 1.95 17.62 12.97
CA GLU A 215 2.62 18.82 12.45
C GLU A 215 3.88 18.43 11.68
N ARG A 216 4.68 17.53 12.24
CA ARG A 216 5.87 17.01 11.59
C ARG A 216 5.55 16.20 10.33
N ALA A 217 4.46 15.44 10.34
CA ALA A 217 3.99 14.73 9.16
C ALA A 217 3.57 15.69 8.06
N ASP A 218 2.81 16.75 8.38
CA ASP A 218 2.40 17.78 7.45
C ASP A 218 3.61 18.48 6.81
N GLU A 219 4.59 18.89 7.62
CA GLU A 219 5.83 19.47 7.13
C GLU A 219 6.59 18.51 6.22
N THR A 220 6.71 17.24 6.61
CA THR A 220 7.42 16.22 5.85
C THR A 220 6.78 15.99 4.48
N PHE A 221 5.45 15.84 4.40
CA PHE A 221 4.75 15.70 3.13
C PHE A 221 4.87 16.96 2.26
N THR A 222 4.79 18.14 2.86
CA THR A 222 4.98 19.41 2.16
C THR A 222 6.38 19.53 1.55
N ILE A 223 7.41 19.16 2.29
CA ILE A 223 8.81 19.20 1.82
C ILE A 223 9.05 18.17 0.72
N LEU A 224 8.69 16.91 0.97
CA LEU A 224 9.05 15.80 0.10
C LEU A 224 8.16 15.69 -1.15
N MET A 225 6.89 16.01 -1.03
CA MET A 225 5.90 15.81 -2.09
C MET A 225 5.41 17.13 -2.72
N GLY A 226 5.72 18.27 -2.11
CA GLY A 226 5.32 19.60 -2.58
C GLY A 226 6.07 20.09 -3.82
N ASP A 227 5.73 21.29 -4.30
CA ASP A 227 6.26 21.87 -5.53
C ASP A 227 7.68 22.44 -5.37
N LYS A 228 8.06 22.84 -4.17
CA LYS A 228 9.36 23.48 -3.91
C LYS A 228 10.50 22.47 -3.96
N VAL A 229 11.45 22.69 -4.85
CA VAL A 229 12.59 21.78 -5.04
C VAL A 229 13.66 21.97 -3.97
N GLU A 230 13.97 23.21 -3.58
CA GLU A 230 15.05 23.52 -2.63
C GLU A 230 14.88 22.86 -1.26
N PRO A 231 13.73 22.97 -0.56
CA PRO A 231 13.55 22.31 0.72
C PRO A 231 13.71 20.79 0.64
N ARG A 232 13.27 20.18 -0.47
CA ARG A 232 13.41 18.74 -0.70
C ARG A 232 14.87 18.34 -0.92
N ARG A 233 15.63 19.11 -1.70
CA ARG A 233 17.07 18.88 -1.90
C ARG A 233 17.81 18.98 -0.56
N ASP A 234 17.57 20.04 0.20
CA ASP A 234 18.22 20.26 1.49
C ASP A 234 17.90 19.13 2.48
N PHE A 235 16.65 18.63 2.47
CA PHE A 235 16.24 17.48 3.26
C PHE A 235 17.01 16.22 2.85
N ILE A 236 17.13 15.94 1.55
CA ILE A 236 17.85 14.78 1.03
C ILE A 236 19.34 14.87 1.40
N GLU A 237 19.99 15.99 1.17
CA GLU A 237 21.40 16.20 1.48
C GLU A 237 21.67 16.02 2.99
N LYS A 238 20.85 16.61 3.85
CA LYS A 238 20.95 16.50 5.31
C LYS A 238 20.78 15.07 5.81
N ASN A 239 19.92 14.27 5.17
CA ASN A 239 19.59 12.93 5.60
C ASN A 239 20.31 11.83 4.81
N ALA A 240 21.11 12.16 3.79
CA ALA A 240 21.79 11.19 2.91
C ALA A 240 22.63 10.15 3.68
N LYS A 241 23.26 10.56 4.78
CA LYS A 241 24.06 9.67 5.64
C LYS A 241 23.28 8.57 6.36
N TYR A 242 21.95 8.68 6.43
CA TYR A 242 21.09 7.69 7.07
C TYR A 242 20.44 6.74 6.08
N VAL A 243 20.66 6.94 4.79
CA VAL A 243 20.11 6.07 3.74
C VAL A 243 20.76 4.70 3.83
N GLN A 244 19.93 3.68 3.98
CA GLN A 244 20.29 2.27 3.90
C GLN A 244 19.62 1.68 2.67
N ASN A 245 20.28 0.73 2.00
CA ASN A 245 19.74 0.03 0.83
C ASN A 245 19.49 0.96 -0.37
N LEU A 246 20.55 1.61 -0.84
CA LEU A 246 20.53 2.22 -2.16
C LEU A 246 20.45 1.11 -3.21
N ASP A 247 19.43 1.18 -4.04
CA ASP A 247 19.28 0.32 -5.22
C ASP A 247 20.20 0.90 -6.32
N VAL A 248 21.46 0.43 -6.37
CA VAL A 248 22.51 0.81 -7.32
C VAL A 248 22.88 -0.38 -8.18
#